data_c97c79d57b9e567e534d895a2a46ed52
#
_entry.id   c97c79d57b9e567e534d895a2a46ed52
#
_cell.length_a   1.000
_cell.length_b   1.000
_cell.length_c   1.000
_cell.angle_alpha   90.00
_cell.angle_beta   90.00
_cell.angle_gamma   90.00
#
_symmetry.space_group_name_H-M   'P 1'
#
loop_
_entity.id
_entity.type
_entity.pdbx_description
1 polymer ?
#
loop_
_entity_poly.entity_id
_entity_poly.type
_entity_poly.pdbx_seq_one_letter_code
_entity_poly.pdbx_strand_id
1 'polypeptide(L)'
;MPGTGLAVQTMLAAIQPERKRAMNRLRNQAIKRRLRCALFAMVMLSSATAFAASFDCGRARLPDEKAICASRQLSEMDVEMAVRYQMLTGLVAMGARGNMQDEQQVWLKSRKACGGHQSCLLDAYRRRIGTLKDEYANLASRGPF
;
A
#
# COMPACT_ATOMS: atom_id res chain seq x y z
N MET A 1 -41.35 61.81 39.01
CA MET A 1 -40.21 61.54 38.05
C MET A 1 -40.31 60.15 37.54
N PRO A 2 -40.85 59.88 36.36
CA PRO A 2 -40.77 58.56 35.70
C PRO A 2 -40.21 58.75 34.32
N GLY A 3 -38.94 58.42 34.11
CA GLY A 3 -38.35 58.61 32.78
C GLY A 3 -37.11 57.73 32.42
N THR A 4 -36.59 56.94 33.35
CA THR A 4 -35.35 56.22 33.15
C THR A 4 -35.48 54.72 32.68
N GLY A 5 -36.68 54.16 32.76
CA GLY A 5 -36.91 52.73 32.43
C GLY A 5 -37.05 52.48 30.95
N LEU A 6 -37.54 53.39 30.14
CA LEU A 6 -37.81 53.12 28.71
C LEU A 6 -36.53 53.13 27.85
N ALA A 7 -35.56 53.96 28.19
CA ALA A 7 -34.29 54.07 27.45
C ALA A 7 -33.40 52.82 27.63
N VAL A 8 -33.42 52.26 28.82
CA VAL A 8 -32.62 51.00 29.09
C VAL A 8 -33.21 49.75 28.38
N GLN A 9 -34.55 49.68 28.33
CA GLN A 9 -35.25 48.59 27.65
C GLN A 9 -35.04 48.62 26.13
N THR A 10 -35.04 49.84 25.52
CA THR A 10 -34.75 49.96 24.08
C THR A 10 -33.28 49.64 23.73
N MET A 11 -32.33 50.00 24.59
CA MET A 11 -30.92 49.61 24.38
C MET A 11 -30.69 48.10 24.52
N LEU A 12 -31.32 47.44 25.48
CA LEU A 12 -31.22 45.96 25.63
C LEU A 12 -31.88 45.22 24.48
N ALA A 13 -32.95 45.70 23.90
CA ALA A 13 -33.61 45.10 22.73
C ALA A 13 -32.75 45.18 21.45
N ALA A 14 -31.95 46.23 21.29
CA ALA A 14 -31.07 46.39 20.13
C ALA A 14 -29.83 45.47 20.17
N ILE A 15 -29.38 45.05 21.34
CA ILE A 15 -28.19 44.20 21.53
C ILE A 15 -28.51 42.70 21.31
N GLN A 16 -29.74 42.29 21.48
CA GLN A 16 -30.19 40.91 21.38
C GLN A 16 -30.00 40.27 19.99
N PRO A 17 -30.31 40.93 18.86
CA PRO A 17 -30.16 40.32 17.53
C PRO A 17 -28.68 40.12 17.13
N GLU A 18 -27.80 41.03 17.54
CA GLU A 18 -26.38 40.99 17.27
C GLU A 18 -25.70 39.77 17.97
N ARG A 19 -26.03 39.56 19.25
CA ARG A 19 -25.53 38.36 20.00
C ARG A 19 -25.98 37.06 19.37
N LYS A 20 -27.24 36.96 18.94
CA LYS A 20 -27.75 35.75 18.26
C LYS A 20 -27.06 35.52 16.93
N ARG A 21 -26.78 36.57 16.15
CA ARG A 21 -26.03 36.46 14.88
C ARG A 21 -24.58 36.04 15.10
N ALA A 22 -23.89 36.59 16.10
CA ALA A 22 -22.52 36.23 16.46
C ALA A 22 -22.44 34.74 16.90
N MET A 23 -23.35 34.31 17.76
CA MET A 23 -23.40 32.92 18.24
C MET A 23 -23.71 31.93 17.11
N ASN A 24 -24.56 32.27 16.16
CA ASN A 24 -24.84 31.44 14.99
C ASN A 24 -23.64 31.35 14.04
N ARG A 25 -22.89 32.46 13.86
CA ARG A 25 -21.64 32.43 13.08
C ARG A 25 -20.61 31.52 13.70
N LEU A 26 -20.37 31.58 15.01
CA LEU A 26 -19.43 30.72 15.73
C LEU A 26 -19.87 29.27 15.67
N ARG A 27 -21.15 28.96 15.85
CA ARG A 27 -21.70 27.62 15.72
C ARG A 27 -21.51 27.05 14.31
N ASN A 28 -21.77 27.82 13.29
CA ASN A 28 -21.58 27.40 11.89
C ASN A 28 -20.11 27.19 11.53
N GLN A 29 -19.21 28.03 12.09
CA GLN A 29 -17.77 27.81 11.93
C GLN A 29 -17.28 26.52 12.62
N ALA A 30 -17.79 26.27 13.83
CA ALA A 30 -17.45 25.03 14.56
C ALA A 30 -17.95 23.77 13.83
N ILE A 31 -19.16 23.81 13.26
CA ILE A 31 -19.72 22.73 12.45
C ILE A 31 -18.88 22.51 11.18
N LYS A 32 -18.51 23.57 10.46
CA LYS A 32 -17.66 23.47 9.26
C LYS A 32 -16.28 22.92 9.57
N ARG A 33 -15.68 23.31 10.72
CA ARG A 33 -14.40 22.74 11.18
C ARG A 33 -14.52 21.25 11.49
N ARG A 34 -15.57 20.84 12.22
CA ARG A 34 -15.82 19.42 12.53
C ARG A 34 -16.07 18.58 11.27
N LEU A 35 -16.84 19.10 10.31
CA LEU A 35 -17.06 18.42 9.03
C LEU A 35 -15.75 18.26 8.22
N ARG A 36 -14.91 19.31 8.17
CA ARG A 36 -13.61 19.24 7.49
C ARG A 36 -12.65 18.24 8.17
N CYS A 37 -12.60 18.21 9.50
CA CYS A 37 -11.80 17.21 10.22
C CYS A 37 -12.32 15.79 10.02
N ALA A 38 -13.64 15.58 9.99
CA ALA A 38 -14.25 14.28 9.73
C ALA A 38 -13.99 13.79 8.31
N LEU A 39 -14.06 14.67 7.31
CA LEU A 39 -13.70 14.36 5.92
C LEU A 39 -12.20 14.04 5.77
N PHE A 40 -11.33 14.76 6.45
CA PHE A 40 -9.88 14.49 6.45
C PHE A 40 -9.55 13.15 7.13
N ALA A 41 -10.21 12.83 8.24
CA ALA A 41 -10.05 11.54 8.93
C ALA A 41 -10.52 10.35 8.07
N MET A 42 -11.57 10.53 7.27
CA MET A 42 -12.12 9.48 6.40
C MET A 42 -11.19 9.18 5.21
N VAL A 43 -10.45 10.16 4.70
CA VAL A 43 -9.48 9.98 3.61
C VAL A 43 -8.23 9.22 4.08
N MET A 44 -7.83 9.32 5.36
CA MET A 44 -6.66 8.65 5.91
C MET A 44 -6.88 7.16 6.24
N LEU A 45 -8.13 6.66 6.26
CA LEU A 45 -8.43 5.25 6.51
C LEU A 45 -8.38 4.35 5.26
N SER A 46 -8.17 4.93 4.09
CA SER A 46 -8.05 4.17 2.83
C SER A 46 -6.60 3.76 2.55
N SER A 47 -5.83 3.36 3.56
CA SER A 47 -4.61 2.59 3.35
C SER A 47 -5.01 1.20 2.87
N ALA A 48 -5.43 1.09 1.61
CA ALA A 48 -5.43 -0.18 0.92
C ALA A 48 -4.01 -0.71 1.06
N THR A 49 -3.83 -1.79 1.82
CA THR A 49 -2.58 -2.54 1.84
C THR A 49 -2.39 -3.09 0.43
N ALA A 50 -1.75 -2.30 -0.42
CA ALA A 50 -1.30 -2.76 -1.71
C ALA A 50 -0.23 -3.82 -1.42
N PHE A 51 -0.61 -5.10 -1.45
CA PHE A 51 0.36 -6.19 -1.52
C PHE A 51 1.05 -6.04 -2.87
N ALA A 52 2.27 -5.58 -2.85
CA ALA A 52 3.06 -5.37 -4.05
C ALA A 52 3.77 -6.68 -4.39
N ALA A 53 3.17 -7.51 -5.25
CA ALA A 53 3.89 -8.54 -5.98
C ALA A 53 4.79 -7.90 -7.05
N SER A 54 5.72 -8.66 -7.64
CA SER A 54 6.58 -8.19 -8.73
C SER A 54 5.83 -7.94 -10.04
N PHE A 55 4.54 -8.24 -10.06
CA PHE A 55 3.62 -8.05 -11.20
C PHE A 55 2.34 -7.33 -10.74
N ASP A 56 1.59 -6.80 -11.71
CA ASP A 56 0.33 -6.08 -11.48
C ASP A 56 -0.79 -7.02 -11.01
N CYS A 57 -1.11 -6.97 -9.73
CA CYS A 57 -2.20 -7.75 -9.13
C CYS A 57 -3.59 -7.43 -9.72
N GLY A 58 -3.80 -6.25 -10.26
CA GLY A 58 -5.03 -5.91 -10.97
C GLY A 58 -5.23 -6.71 -12.26
N ARG A 59 -4.15 -7.27 -12.81
CA ARG A 59 -4.14 -8.11 -14.01
C ARG A 59 -4.03 -9.60 -13.72
N ALA A 60 -3.94 -10.02 -12.46
CA ALA A 60 -3.84 -11.42 -12.08
C ALA A 60 -5.04 -12.23 -12.60
N ARG A 61 -4.77 -13.25 -13.41
CA ARG A 61 -5.78 -14.13 -14.01
C ARG A 61 -5.66 -15.57 -13.52
N LEU A 62 -4.44 -16.05 -13.39
CA LEU A 62 -4.14 -17.44 -13.01
C LEU A 62 -4.37 -17.66 -11.51
N PRO A 63 -4.73 -18.89 -11.09
CA PRO A 63 -4.94 -19.21 -9.67
C PRO A 63 -3.72 -18.92 -8.79
N ASP A 64 -2.50 -19.22 -9.26
CA ASP A 64 -1.24 -18.92 -8.57
C ASP A 64 -1.02 -17.41 -8.40
N GLU A 65 -1.25 -16.61 -9.46
CA GLU A 65 -1.13 -15.15 -9.40
C GLU A 65 -2.11 -14.56 -8.37
N LYS A 66 -3.37 -15.01 -8.38
CA LYS A 66 -4.39 -14.57 -7.43
C LYS A 66 -4.02 -14.92 -6.00
N ALA A 67 -3.48 -16.13 -5.76
CA ALA A 67 -3.03 -16.55 -4.44
C ALA A 67 -1.82 -15.72 -3.94
N ILE A 68 -0.88 -15.40 -4.83
CA ILE A 68 0.26 -14.53 -4.53
C ILE A 68 -0.24 -13.14 -4.12
N CYS A 69 -1.14 -12.55 -4.89
CA CYS A 69 -1.70 -11.23 -4.61
C CYS A 69 -2.57 -11.18 -3.34
N ALA A 70 -3.21 -12.29 -2.96
CA ALA A 70 -4.02 -12.38 -1.76
C ALA A 70 -3.22 -12.62 -0.48
N SER A 71 -1.94 -13.03 -0.59
CA SER A 71 -1.08 -13.35 0.54
C SER A 71 0.09 -12.39 0.61
N ARG A 72 0.17 -11.63 1.71
CA ARG A 72 1.31 -10.74 1.97
C ARG A 72 2.64 -11.48 1.90
N GLN A 73 2.74 -12.64 2.55
CA GLN A 73 3.96 -13.43 2.57
C GLN A 73 4.38 -13.87 1.17
N LEU A 74 3.45 -14.34 0.34
CA LEU A 74 3.75 -14.74 -1.04
C LEU A 74 4.14 -13.53 -1.91
N SER A 75 3.47 -12.40 -1.75
CA SER A 75 3.82 -11.15 -2.45
C SER A 75 5.24 -10.68 -2.11
N GLU A 76 5.61 -10.71 -0.83
CA GLU A 76 6.96 -10.32 -0.38
C GLU A 76 8.03 -11.27 -0.95
N MET A 77 7.77 -12.59 -0.95
CA MET A 77 8.67 -13.57 -1.54
C MET A 77 8.76 -13.46 -3.07
N ASP A 78 7.67 -13.09 -3.73
CA ASP A 78 7.66 -12.86 -5.17
C ASP A 78 8.56 -11.66 -5.55
N VAL A 79 8.48 -10.57 -4.79
CA VAL A 79 9.37 -9.41 -4.97
C VAL A 79 10.83 -9.80 -4.68
N GLU A 80 11.11 -10.50 -3.58
CA GLU A 80 12.47 -10.95 -3.25
C GLU A 80 13.06 -11.81 -4.38
N MET A 81 12.30 -12.76 -4.87
CA MET A 81 12.72 -13.64 -5.97
C MET A 81 13.00 -12.84 -7.24
N ALA A 82 12.09 -11.93 -7.63
CA ALA A 82 12.23 -11.14 -8.85
C ALA A 82 13.45 -10.20 -8.79
N VAL A 83 13.68 -9.53 -7.67
CA VAL A 83 14.83 -8.64 -7.49
C VAL A 83 16.14 -9.42 -7.58
N ARG A 84 16.25 -10.57 -6.89
CA ARG A 84 17.45 -11.42 -6.94
C ARG A 84 17.74 -11.93 -8.35
N TYR A 85 16.72 -12.41 -9.05
CA TYR A 85 16.83 -12.85 -10.43
C TYR A 85 17.32 -11.74 -11.36
N GLN A 86 16.72 -10.54 -11.28
CA GLN A 86 17.12 -9.40 -12.09
C GLN A 86 18.56 -8.97 -11.82
N MET A 87 18.95 -8.89 -10.54
CA MET A 87 20.32 -8.54 -10.17
C MET A 87 21.34 -9.54 -10.73
N LEU A 88 21.11 -10.85 -10.54
CA LEU A 88 22.01 -11.89 -11.01
C LEU A 88 22.12 -11.91 -12.53
N THR A 89 21.01 -11.82 -13.26
CA THR A 89 21.03 -11.78 -14.73
C THR A 89 21.76 -10.55 -15.27
N GLY A 90 21.82 -9.45 -14.50
CA GLY A 90 22.63 -8.27 -14.83
C GLY A 90 24.12 -8.45 -14.61
N LEU A 91 24.54 -9.34 -13.70
CA LEU A 91 25.93 -9.53 -13.31
C LEU A 91 26.63 -10.62 -14.10
N VAL A 92 25.92 -11.56 -14.74
CA VAL A 92 26.52 -12.70 -15.43
C VAL A 92 26.66 -12.45 -16.94
N ALA A 93 27.64 -13.17 -17.55
CA ALA A 93 27.86 -13.14 -19.00
C ALA A 93 26.69 -13.78 -19.77
N MET A 94 26.62 -13.52 -21.09
CA MET A 94 25.48 -13.88 -21.93
C MET A 94 25.07 -15.36 -21.87
N GLY A 95 26.03 -16.29 -21.88
CA GLY A 95 25.74 -17.74 -21.81
C GLY A 95 25.10 -18.15 -20.48
N ALA A 96 25.64 -17.68 -19.34
CA ALA A 96 25.08 -17.92 -18.02
C ALA A 96 23.72 -17.26 -17.86
N ARG A 97 23.53 -16.07 -18.43
CA ARG A 97 22.24 -15.36 -18.45
C ARG A 97 21.17 -16.18 -19.17
N GLY A 98 21.50 -16.77 -20.32
CA GLY A 98 20.58 -17.63 -21.07
C GLY A 98 20.11 -18.83 -20.22
N ASN A 99 21.04 -19.53 -19.59
CA ASN A 99 20.71 -20.63 -18.69
C ASN A 99 19.79 -20.22 -17.55
N MET A 100 20.07 -19.08 -16.89
CA MET A 100 19.22 -18.54 -15.83
C MET A 100 17.81 -18.18 -16.31
N GLN A 101 17.68 -17.69 -17.54
CA GLN A 101 16.38 -17.41 -18.16
C GLN A 101 15.58 -18.69 -18.40
N ASP A 102 16.22 -19.74 -18.92
CA ASP A 102 15.59 -21.04 -19.14
C ASP A 102 15.13 -21.68 -17.81
N GLU A 103 15.98 -21.66 -16.80
CA GLU A 103 15.62 -22.11 -15.45
C GLU A 103 14.43 -21.32 -14.85
N GLN A 104 14.41 -20.01 -15.07
CA GLN A 104 13.30 -19.18 -14.63
C GLN A 104 11.99 -19.58 -15.31
N GLN A 105 12.02 -19.91 -16.60
CA GLN A 105 10.83 -20.39 -17.31
C GLN A 105 10.35 -21.74 -16.77
N VAL A 106 11.27 -22.65 -16.46
CA VAL A 106 10.96 -23.96 -15.83
C VAL A 106 10.32 -23.73 -14.46
N TRP A 107 10.92 -22.85 -13.65
CA TRP A 107 10.38 -22.52 -12.34
C TRP A 107 8.98 -21.87 -12.41
N LEU A 108 8.74 -20.95 -13.34
CA LEU A 108 7.42 -20.33 -13.55
C LEU A 108 6.35 -21.37 -13.89
N LYS A 109 6.70 -22.39 -14.68
CA LYS A 109 5.80 -23.52 -14.98
C LYS A 109 5.47 -24.31 -13.71
N SER A 110 6.47 -24.61 -12.88
CA SER A 110 6.28 -25.32 -11.60
C SER A 110 5.43 -24.51 -10.60
N ARG A 111 5.66 -23.19 -10.50
CA ARG A 111 4.85 -22.29 -9.70
C ARG A 111 3.38 -22.33 -10.15
N LYS A 112 3.14 -22.20 -11.45
CA LYS A 112 1.79 -22.28 -12.04
C LYS A 112 1.11 -23.63 -11.74
N ALA A 113 1.85 -24.73 -11.72
CA ALA A 113 1.31 -26.05 -11.39
C ALA A 113 0.82 -26.15 -9.93
N CYS A 114 1.30 -25.32 -9.01
CA CYS A 114 0.76 -25.21 -7.65
C CYS A 114 -0.69 -24.69 -7.62
N GLY A 115 -1.16 -23.99 -8.68
CA GLY A 115 -2.45 -23.34 -8.67
C GLY A 115 -2.58 -22.37 -7.50
N GLY A 116 -3.70 -22.42 -6.76
CA GLY A 116 -3.94 -21.58 -5.58
C GLY A 116 -3.44 -22.17 -4.25
N HIS A 117 -2.70 -23.29 -4.25
CA HIS A 117 -2.25 -23.94 -3.02
C HIS A 117 -1.09 -23.21 -2.36
N GLN A 118 -1.38 -22.53 -1.25
CA GLN A 118 -0.44 -21.63 -0.58
C GLN A 118 0.83 -22.33 -0.11
N SER A 119 0.73 -23.54 0.47
CA SER A 119 1.91 -24.30 0.93
C SER A 119 2.83 -24.66 -0.21
N CYS A 120 2.29 -25.13 -1.34
CA CYS A 120 3.06 -25.44 -2.54
C CYS A 120 3.79 -24.19 -3.08
N LEU A 121 3.10 -23.05 -3.14
CA LEU A 121 3.68 -21.78 -3.57
C LEU A 121 4.81 -21.33 -2.63
N LEU A 122 4.60 -21.37 -1.31
CA LEU A 122 5.64 -21.04 -0.34
C LEU A 122 6.90 -21.89 -0.51
N ASP A 123 6.75 -23.18 -0.73
CA ASP A 123 7.87 -24.09 -0.95
C ASP A 123 8.56 -23.84 -2.30
N ALA A 124 7.81 -23.53 -3.34
CA ALA A 124 8.38 -23.15 -4.64
C ALA A 124 9.23 -21.89 -4.55
N TYR A 125 8.73 -20.85 -3.86
CA TYR A 125 9.49 -19.61 -3.64
C TYR A 125 10.72 -19.82 -2.75
N ARG A 126 10.60 -20.56 -1.64
CA ARG A 126 11.75 -20.84 -0.76
C ARG A 126 12.88 -21.51 -1.52
N ARG A 127 12.57 -22.54 -2.31
CA ARG A 127 13.57 -23.23 -3.13
C ARG A 127 14.21 -22.29 -4.16
N ARG A 128 13.40 -21.52 -4.92
CA ARG A 128 13.96 -20.63 -5.93
C ARG A 128 14.83 -19.52 -5.33
N ILE A 129 14.38 -18.90 -4.26
CA ILE A 129 15.15 -17.87 -3.54
C ILE A 129 16.46 -18.47 -2.99
N GLY A 130 16.42 -19.70 -2.46
CA GLY A 130 17.62 -20.42 -2.02
C GLY A 130 18.61 -20.61 -3.16
N THR A 131 18.17 -21.14 -4.30
CA THR A 131 19.01 -21.31 -5.50
C THR A 131 19.66 -19.99 -5.93
N LEU A 132 18.87 -18.89 -6.01
CA LEU A 132 19.41 -17.57 -6.39
C LEU A 132 20.41 -17.02 -5.37
N LYS A 133 20.25 -17.31 -4.09
CA LYS A 133 21.22 -16.94 -3.04
C LYS A 133 22.52 -17.70 -3.21
N ASP A 134 22.45 -19.00 -3.50
CA ASP A 134 23.63 -19.86 -3.72
C ASP A 134 24.39 -19.44 -4.98
N GLU A 135 23.67 -19.13 -6.06
CA GLU A 135 24.26 -18.60 -7.30
C GLU A 135 24.99 -17.27 -7.05
N TYR A 136 24.39 -16.35 -6.26
CA TYR A 136 25.04 -15.11 -5.86
C TYR A 136 26.30 -15.36 -5.02
N ALA A 137 26.24 -16.26 -4.04
CA ALA A 137 27.39 -16.61 -3.21
C ALA A 137 28.54 -17.20 -4.06
N ASN A 138 28.22 -18.07 -5.01
CA ASN A 138 29.20 -18.64 -5.96
C ASN A 138 29.82 -17.57 -6.85
N LEU A 139 29.02 -16.58 -7.29
CA LEU A 139 29.52 -15.48 -8.08
C LEU A 139 30.46 -14.59 -7.24
N ALA A 140 30.02 -14.20 -6.04
CA ALA A 140 30.79 -13.36 -5.13
C ALA A 140 32.13 -13.99 -4.68
N SER A 141 32.20 -15.33 -4.56
CA SER A 141 33.42 -16.04 -4.16
C SER A 141 34.55 -15.99 -5.22
N ARG A 142 34.24 -15.59 -6.45
CA ARG A 142 35.23 -15.52 -7.54
C ARG A 142 36.03 -14.21 -7.55
N GLY A 143 35.76 -13.29 -6.62
CA GLY A 143 36.48 -12.04 -6.47
C GLY A 143 35.71 -10.82 -6.96
N PRO A 144 36.32 -9.62 -6.84
CA PRO A 144 35.67 -8.40 -7.28
C PRO A 144 35.43 -8.41 -8.79
N PHE A 145 34.30 -7.88 -9.19
CA PHE A 145 33.86 -7.74 -10.60
C PHE A 145 34.33 -6.42 -11.15
#